data_89c0ea5ed7ba3aeb98b76811b18adab0
#
_entry.id   89c0ea5ed7ba3aeb98b76811b18adab0
#
_cell.length_a   1.000
_cell.length_b   1.000
_cell.length_c   1.000
_cell.angle_alpha   90.00
_cell.angle_beta   90.00
_cell.angle_gamma   90.00
#
_symmetry.space_group_name_H-M   'P 1'
#
loop_
_entity.id
_entity.type
_entity.pdbx_description
1 polymer ?
#
loop_
_entity_poly.entity_id
_entity_poly.type
_entity_poly.pdbx_seq_one_letter_code
_entity_poly.pdbx_strand_id
1 'polypeptide(L)'
;MKRIRIISVTLLFGFASNLQAQFTQLELFSGFDKTDFTLFSNYSINNSNTLSIAALAFFQKFREKENQIFDEVGVQPTLFWNINKTIALGPSLYYNSFGGFSERLSGKFTMENSSALLVVIPTIAYSEKKDASLGEIFTQFQIQKPLNKKVSLWLNVQFLTVWDKFKSHSRSFQQLRLGSSYKGHQIGLGLDFDQYGPEPITQSNFGLFYRKNF
;
A
#
# COMPACT_ATOMS: atom_id res chain seq x y z
N MET A 1 -12.33 5.29 -34.26
CA MET A 1 -12.17 4.82 -32.84
C MET A 1 -10.72 4.59 -32.38
N LYS A 2 -9.75 4.12 -33.18
CA LYS A 2 -8.33 3.93 -32.80
C LYS A 2 -7.58 5.23 -32.44
N ARG A 3 -7.88 6.36 -33.11
CA ARG A 3 -7.19 7.65 -32.86
C ARG A 3 -7.54 8.30 -31.52
N ILE A 4 -8.76 8.11 -31.01
CA ILE A 4 -9.19 8.65 -29.70
C ILE A 4 -8.43 7.97 -28.53
N ARG A 5 -8.17 6.66 -28.64
CA ARG A 5 -7.42 5.91 -27.61
C ARG A 5 -5.96 6.37 -27.47
N ILE A 6 -5.31 6.71 -28.59
CA ILE A 6 -3.93 7.21 -28.59
C ILE A 6 -3.85 8.60 -27.95
N ILE A 7 -4.81 9.49 -28.23
CA ILE A 7 -4.86 10.84 -27.65
C ILE A 7 -5.08 10.76 -26.12
N SER A 8 -5.96 9.86 -25.65
CA SER A 8 -6.21 9.67 -24.21
C SER A 8 -4.98 9.15 -23.45
N VAL A 9 -4.21 8.23 -24.04
CA VAL A 9 -2.97 7.72 -23.47
C VAL A 9 -1.88 8.80 -23.44
N THR A 10 -1.75 9.59 -24.52
CA THR A 10 -0.76 10.67 -24.61
C THR A 10 -1.08 11.82 -23.62
N LEU A 11 -2.36 12.13 -23.40
CA LEU A 11 -2.78 13.10 -22.37
C LEU A 11 -2.47 12.61 -20.96
N LEU A 12 -2.70 11.34 -20.66
CA LEU A 12 -2.33 10.75 -19.35
C LEU A 12 -0.81 10.82 -19.09
N PHE A 13 0.01 10.53 -20.10
CA PHE A 13 1.48 10.65 -19.97
C PHE A 13 1.96 12.11 -19.91
N GLY A 14 1.29 13.02 -20.62
CA GLY A 14 1.62 14.46 -20.60
C GLY A 14 1.37 15.13 -19.24
N PHE A 15 0.37 14.68 -18.49
CA PHE A 15 0.13 15.15 -17.11
C PHE A 15 1.14 14.57 -16.11
N ALA A 16 1.64 13.37 -16.34
CA ALA A 16 2.60 12.71 -15.44
C ALA A 16 3.98 13.41 -15.42
N SER A 17 4.37 14.10 -16.49
CA SER A 17 5.70 14.73 -16.60
C SER A 17 5.90 16.00 -15.76
N ASN A 18 4.83 16.61 -15.24
CA ASN A 18 4.89 17.80 -14.38
C ASN A 18 4.59 17.53 -12.89
N LEU A 19 4.22 16.29 -12.54
CA LEU A 19 3.99 15.89 -11.15
C LEU A 19 5.32 15.36 -10.59
N GLN A 20 6.09 16.22 -9.94
CA GLN A 20 7.22 15.76 -9.12
C GLN A 20 6.65 15.06 -7.90
N ALA A 21 6.74 13.72 -7.87
CA ALA A 21 6.37 12.94 -6.70
C ALA A 21 7.26 13.39 -5.53
N GLN A 22 6.64 13.84 -4.44
CA GLN A 22 7.38 14.12 -3.20
C GLN A 22 7.97 12.85 -2.61
N PHE A 23 7.31 11.72 -2.85
CA PHE A 23 7.75 10.41 -2.41
C PHE A 23 7.14 9.33 -3.31
N THR A 24 7.98 8.48 -3.86
CA THR A 24 7.57 7.24 -4.56
C THR A 24 8.38 6.08 -4.04
N GLN A 25 7.70 4.99 -3.72
CA GLN A 25 8.29 3.75 -3.24
C GLN A 25 7.86 2.59 -4.13
N LEU A 26 8.82 1.79 -4.53
CA LEU A 26 8.61 0.53 -5.24
C LEU A 26 9.21 -0.59 -4.40
N GLU A 27 8.45 -1.65 -4.14
CA GLU A 27 8.92 -2.86 -3.48
C GLU A 27 8.65 -4.09 -4.34
N LEU A 28 9.63 -4.96 -4.42
CA LEU A 28 9.53 -6.33 -4.89
C LEU A 28 9.87 -7.25 -3.73
N PHE A 29 8.97 -8.15 -3.37
CA PHE A 29 9.19 -9.21 -2.40
C PHE A 29 9.07 -10.56 -3.10
N SER A 30 10.06 -11.41 -2.98
CA SER A 30 10.07 -12.77 -3.54
C SER A 30 10.34 -13.78 -2.44
N GLY A 31 9.30 -14.48 -2.04
CA GLY A 31 9.36 -15.53 -1.04
C GLY A 31 9.28 -16.93 -1.64
N PHE A 32 9.21 -17.92 -0.76
CA PHE A 32 9.10 -19.33 -1.18
C PHE A 32 7.75 -19.61 -1.86
N ASP A 33 6.65 -19.05 -1.33
CA ASP A 33 5.30 -19.40 -1.75
C ASP A 33 4.67 -18.35 -2.68
N LYS A 34 5.07 -17.06 -2.56
CA LYS A 34 4.53 -15.97 -3.40
C LYS A 34 5.56 -14.93 -3.75
N THR A 35 5.24 -14.15 -4.78
CA THR A 35 5.94 -12.92 -5.15
C THR A 35 4.95 -11.77 -5.10
N ASP A 36 5.34 -10.66 -4.46
CA ASP A 36 4.55 -9.44 -4.35
C ASP A 36 5.31 -8.27 -4.98
N PHE A 37 4.57 -7.40 -5.63
CA PHE A 37 5.04 -6.11 -6.10
C PHE A 37 4.13 -5.03 -5.52
N THR A 38 4.72 -3.95 -5.01
CA THR A 38 3.98 -2.81 -4.49
C THR A 38 4.59 -1.51 -5.00
N LEU A 39 3.76 -0.65 -5.54
CA LEU A 39 4.08 0.74 -5.88
C LEU A 39 3.21 1.66 -5.02
N PHE A 40 3.86 2.56 -4.30
CA PHE A 40 3.19 3.62 -3.55
C PHE A 40 3.78 4.96 -3.96
N SER A 41 2.92 5.94 -4.19
CA SER A 41 3.34 7.33 -4.48
C SER A 41 2.47 8.30 -3.71
N ASN A 42 3.06 9.42 -3.30
CA ASN A 42 2.35 10.52 -2.64
C ASN A 42 2.86 11.85 -3.16
N TYR A 43 1.93 12.73 -3.58
CA TYR A 43 2.23 14.07 -4.09
C TYR A 43 1.40 15.11 -3.37
N SER A 44 2.01 16.25 -3.09
CA SER A 44 1.24 17.45 -2.75
C SER A 44 0.70 18.09 -4.03
N ILE A 45 -0.60 18.42 -4.04
CA ILE A 45 -1.24 19.07 -5.20
C ILE A 45 -1.03 20.58 -5.14
N ASN A 46 -0.84 21.14 -3.94
CA ASN A 46 -0.69 22.57 -3.73
C ASN A 46 0.54 22.90 -2.88
N ASN A 47 1.03 24.14 -3.01
CA ASN A 47 2.23 24.63 -2.30
C ASN A 47 2.05 24.67 -0.77
N SER A 48 0.82 24.76 -0.27
CA SER A 48 0.50 24.73 1.18
C SER A 48 0.48 23.33 1.77
N ASN A 49 0.64 22.29 0.95
CA ASN A 49 0.52 20.88 1.33
C ASN A 49 -0.82 20.51 2.02
N THR A 50 -1.87 21.30 1.79
CA THR A 50 -3.21 21.02 2.35
C THR A 50 -3.95 19.95 1.56
N LEU A 51 -3.60 19.74 0.29
CA LEU A 51 -4.14 18.68 -0.55
C LEU A 51 -3.02 17.80 -1.09
N SER A 52 -3.19 16.50 -0.98
CA SER A 52 -2.27 15.52 -1.55
C SER A 52 -3.01 14.36 -2.21
N ILE A 53 -2.40 13.77 -3.23
CA ILE A 53 -2.88 12.56 -3.86
C ILE A 53 -1.91 11.42 -3.53
N ALA A 54 -2.43 10.32 -3.00
CA ALA A 54 -1.70 9.09 -2.81
C ALA A 54 -2.20 8.05 -3.82
N ALA A 55 -1.31 7.24 -4.33
CA ALA A 55 -1.64 6.12 -5.21
C ALA A 55 -0.93 4.86 -4.73
N LEU A 56 -1.70 3.80 -4.53
CA LEU A 56 -1.22 2.46 -4.24
C LEU A 56 -1.56 1.55 -5.41
N ALA A 57 -0.59 0.77 -5.86
CA ALA A 57 -0.84 -0.35 -6.77
C ALA A 57 -0.03 -1.55 -6.28
N PHE A 58 -0.62 -2.73 -6.34
CA PHE A 58 0.07 -3.94 -5.95
C PHE A 58 -0.41 -5.13 -6.78
N PHE A 59 0.43 -6.14 -6.88
CA PHE A 59 0.02 -7.48 -7.26
C PHE A 59 0.70 -8.51 -6.36
N GLN A 60 0.00 -9.62 -6.14
CA GLN A 60 0.43 -10.77 -5.39
C GLN A 60 0.22 -12.00 -6.26
N LYS A 61 1.25 -12.85 -6.37
CA LYS A 61 1.23 -14.07 -7.19
C LYS A 61 1.76 -15.25 -6.42
N PHE A 62 0.92 -16.24 -6.17
CA PHE A 62 1.30 -17.51 -5.56
C PHE A 62 1.93 -18.47 -6.58
N ARG A 63 2.89 -19.28 -6.15
CA ARG A 63 3.61 -20.23 -7.00
C ARG A 63 2.84 -21.52 -7.21
N GLU A 64 2.26 -22.06 -6.12
CA GLU A 64 1.48 -23.28 -6.15
C GLU A 64 0.10 -23.03 -6.74
N LYS A 65 -0.36 -23.92 -7.63
CA LYS A 65 -1.64 -23.78 -8.32
C LYS A 65 -2.84 -23.72 -7.36
N GLU A 66 -2.78 -24.48 -6.28
CA GLU A 66 -3.82 -24.54 -5.25
C GLU A 66 -4.02 -23.18 -4.54
N ASN A 67 -2.92 -22.44 -4.36
CA ASN A 67 -2.92 -21.14 -3.72
C ASN A 67 -3.18 -19.97 -4.69
N GLN A 68 -3.27 -20.20 -6.00
CA GLN A 68 -3.54 -19.14 -6.99
C GLN A 68 -4.92 -18.51 -6.86
N ILE A 69 -5.84 -19.11 -6.12
CA ILE A 69 -7.12 -18.51 -5.72
C ILE A 69 -6.90 -17.23 -4.87
N PHE A 70 -5.72 -17.06 -4.26
CA PHE A 70 -5.32 -15.88 -3.49
C PHE A 70 -4.49 -14.88 -4.30
N ASP A 71 -4.28 -15.10 -5.60
CA ASP A 71 -3.61 -14.13 -6.48
C ASP A 71 -4.42 -12.84 -6.53
N GLU A 72 -3.78 -11.71 -6.25
CA GLU A 72 -4.48 -10.45 -6.13
C GLU A 72 -3.77 -9.32 -6.88
N VAL A 73 -4.57 -8.50 -7.53
CA VAL A 73 -4.15 -7.20 -8.09
C VAL A 73 -5.06 -6.14 -7.49
N GLY A 74 -4.46 -5.04 -7.04
CA GLY A 74 -5.23 -3.93 -6.50
C GLY A 74 -4.64 -2.57 -6.85
N VAL A 75 -5.52 -1.56 -6.96
CA VAL A 75 -5.15 -0.16 -7.18
C VAL A 75 -6.05 0.74 -6.34
N GLN A 76 -5.47 1.79 -5.75
CA GLN A 76 -6.19 2.74 -4.91
C GLN A 76 -5.60 4.15 -5.05
N PRO A 77 -6.20 5.03 -5.85
CA PRO A 77 -5.99 6.47 -5.72
C PRO A 77 -6.78 7.01 -4.53
N THR A 78 -6.14 7.89 -3.75
CA THR A 78 -6.75 8.58 -2.59
C THR A 78 -6.45 10.06 -2.67
N LEU A 79 -7.46 10.90 -2.53
CA LEU A 79 -7.31 12.34 -2.40
C LEU A 79 -7.37 12.71 -0.91
N PHE A 80 -6.26 13.13 -0.31
CA PHE A 80 -6.21 13.54 1.08
C PHE A 80 -6.29 15.05 1.25
N TRP A 81 -7.18 15.48 2.14
CA TRP A 81 -7.14 16.79 2.76
C TRP A 81 -6.32 16.70 4.05
N ASN A 82 -5.13 17.31 4.05
CA ASN A 82 -4.22 17.35 5.18
C ASN A 82 -4.67 18.49 6.12
N ILE A 83 -5.34 18.15 7.23
CA ILE A 83 -5.78 19.08 8.26
C ILE A 83 -4.56 19.69 8.95
N ASN A 84 -3.56 18.87 9.20
CA ASN A 84 -2.26 19.26 9.71
C ASN A 84 -1.20 18.19 9.33
N LYS A 85 0.02 18.28 9.88
CA LYS A 85 1.11 17.31 9.59
C LYS A 85 0.81 15.89 10.07
N THR A 86 -0.09 15.73 11.05
CA THR A 86 -0.40 14.45 11.70
C THR A 86 -1.70 13.84 11.16
N ILE A 87 -2.68 14.64 10.79
CA ILE A 87 -4.04 14.21 10.48
C ILE A 87 -4.42 14.59 9.06
N ALA A 88 -4.92 13.62 8.29
CA ALA A 88 -5.57 13.87 7.02
C ALA A 88 -6.86 13.02 6.89
N LEU A 89 -7.78 13.48 6.05
CA LEU A 89 -9.01 12.79 5.67
C LEU A 89 -9.07 12.70 4.15
N GLY A 90 -9.59 11.59 3.61
CA GLY A 90 -9.65 11.49 2.15
C GLY A 90 -10.57 10.40 1.62
N PRO A 91 -11.35 10.73 0.56
CA PRO A 91 -12.03 9.74 -0.24
C PRO A 91 -11.04 8.99 -1.14
N SER A 92 -11.36 7.74 -1.45
CA SER A 92 -10.63 6.93 -2.44
C SER A 92 -11.57 6.00 -3.17
N LEU A 93 -11.13 5.59 -4.37
CA LEU A 93 -11.68 4.46 -5.09
C LEU A 93 -10.65 3.34 -4.98
N TYR A 94 -11.09 2.16 -4.65
CA TYR A 94 -10.25 0.97 -4.62
C TYR A 94 -10.84 -0.09 -5.53
N TYR A 95 -9.98 -0.68 -6.32
CA TYR A 95 -10.28 -1.87 -7.10
C TYR A 95 -9.34 -2.99 -6.71
N ASN A 96 -9.86 -4.18 -6.49
CA ASN A 96 -9.08 -5.40 -6.47
C ASN A 96 -9.75 -6.53 -7.24
N SER A 97 -8.94 -7.52 -7.64
CA SER A 97 -9.40 -8.66 -8.45
C SER A 97 -10.46 -9.52 -7.77
N PHE A 98 -10.54 -9.53 -6.44
CA PHE A 98 -11.54 -10.31 -5.68
C PHE A 98 -12.83 -9.54 -5.45
N GLY A 99 -12.71 -8.34 -4.88
CA GLY A 99 -13.81 -7.53 -4.38
C GLY A 99 -14.41 -6.59 -5.42
N GLY A 100 -13.75 -6.42 -6.57
CA GLY A 100 -14.15 -5.39 -7.54
C GLY A 100 -13.92 -3.98 -7.01
N PHE A 101 -14.81 -3.04 -7.37
CA PHE A 101 -14.74 -1.66 -6.91
C PHE A 101 -15.28 -1.49 -5.49
N SER A 102 -14.68 -0.56 -4.75
CA SER A 102 -15.22 -0.03 -3.51
C SER A 102 -14.93 1.45 -3.38
N GLU A 103 -15.93 2.18 -2.89
CA GLU A 103 -15.82 3.57 -2.48
C GLU A 103 -15.37 3.63 -1.03
N ARG A 104 -14.40 4.49 -0.71
CA ARG A 104 -13.74 4.51 0.60
C ARG A 104 -13.62 5.91 1.15
N LEU A 105 -13.70 6.03 2.47
CA LEU A 105 -13.36 7.23 3.21
C LEU A 105 -12.38 6.84 4.31
N SER A 106 -11.20 7.45 4.27
CA SER A 106 -10.08 7.12 5.17
C SER A 106 -9.68 8.32 6.02
N GLY A 107 -9.45 8.07 7.31
CA GLY A 107 -8.64 8.94 8.16
C GLY A 107 -7.18 8.48 8.08
N LYS A 108 -6.22 9.39 8.05
CA LYS A 108 -4.79 9.05 8.12
C LYS A 108 -4.17 9.80 9.30
N PHE A 109 -3.53 9.06 10.19
CA PHE A 109 -2.72 9.57 11.28
C PHE A 109 -1.26 9.23 11.01
N THR A 110 -0.39 10.25 11.03
CA THR A 110 1.04 10.09 10.78
C THR A 110 1.82 10.72 11.92
N MET A 111 2.73 9.96 12.51
CA MET A 111 3.74 10.44 13.46
C MET A 111 5.12 10.06 12.92
N GLU A 112 5.97 11.04 12.73
CA GLU A 112 7.29 10.85 12.12
C GLU A 112 8.34 11.67 12.87
N ASN A 113 9.52 11.08 13.02
CA ASN A 113 10.73 11.75 13.44
C ASN A 113 11.92 11.25 12.58
N SER A 114 13.14 11.68 12.89
CA SER A 114 14.33 11.31 12.13
C SER A 114 14.64 9.82 12.05
N SER A 115 14.04 9.00 12.93
CA SER A 115 14.39 7.58 13.08
C SER A 115 13.19 6.64 13.01
N ALA A 116 11.97 7.15 13.13
CA ALA A 116 10.77 6.33 13.20
C ALA A 116 9.59 6.98 12.49
N LEU A 117 8.73 6.14 11.90
CA LEU A 117 7.46 6.50 11.27
C LEU A 117 6.37 5.57 11.81
N LEU A 118 5.25 6.16 12.22
CA LEU A 118 4.00 5.45 12.50
C LEU A 118 2.90 6.03 11.62
N VAL A 119 2.20 5.17 10.89
CA VAL A 119 1.01 5.53 10.12
C VAL A 119 -0.13 4.63 10.55
N VAL A 120 -1.31 5.21 10.80
CA VAL A 120 -2.56 4.48 11.07
C VAL A 120 -3.64 5.02 10.16
N ILE A 121 -4.30 4.14 9.41
CA ILE A 121 -5.34 4.51 8.44
C ILE A 121 -6.60 3.69 8.71
N PRO A 122 -7.52 4.17 9.58
CA PRO A 122 -8.88 3.65 9.63
C PRO A 122 -9.65 4.05 8.38
N THR A 123 -10.41 3.10 7.83
CA THR A 123 -11.19 3.28 6.60
C THR A 123 -12.57 2.65 6.76
N ILE A 124 -13.58 3.37 6.33
CA ILE A 124 -14.91 2.83 6.04
C ILE A 124 -15.07 2.74 4.52
N ALA A 125 -15.65 1.66 4.05
CA ALA A 125 -15.83 1.42 2.62
C ALA A 125 -17.20 0.82 2.32
N TYR A 126 -17.64 0.98 1.08
CA TYR A 126 -18.76 0.26 0.51
C TYR A 126 -18.26 -0.55 -0.68
N SER A 127 -18.53 -1.84 -0.69
CA SER A 127 -18.18 -2.75 -1.78
C SER A 127 -19.38 -2.98 -2.67
N GLU A 128 -19.29 -2.55 -3.93
CA GLU A 128 -20.34 -2.75 -4.93
C GLU A 128 -20.66 -4.25 -5.12
N LYS A 129 -19.63 -5.07 -5.26
CA LYS A 129 -19.78 -6.53 -5.51
C LYS A 129 -20.44 -7.26 -4.35
N LYS A 130 -20.16 -6.84 -3.11
CA LYS A 130 -20.73 -7.48 -1.90
C LYS A 130 -22.04 -6.83 -1.45
N ASP A 131 -22.38 -5.66 -2.02
CA ASP A 131 -23.49 -4.80 -1.55
C ASP A 131 -23.43 -4.62 -0.03
N ALA A 132 -22.25 -4.24 0.48
CA ALA A 132 -22.00 -4.21 1.91
C ALA A 132 -20.96 -3.16 2.32
N SER A 133 -21.15 -2.60 3.51
CA SER A 133 -20.15 -1.76 4.16
C SER A 133 -19.01 -2.61 4.73
N LEU A 134 -17.81 -2.07 4.69
CA LEU A 134 -16.57 -2.67 5.22
C LEU A 134 -15.94 -1.73 6.23
N GLY A 135 -15.29 -2.30 7.24
CA GLY A 135 -14.36 -1.60 8.12
C GLY A 135 -12.94 -2.09 7.85
N GLU A 136 -11.97 -1.17 7.82
CA GLU A 136 -10.56 -1.53 7.61
C GLU A 136 -9.68 -0.68 8.53
N ILE A 137 -8.62 -1.29 9.05
CA ILE A 137 -7.53 -0.58 9.72
C ILE A 137 -6.22 -1.06 9.12
N PHE A 138 -5.47 -0.10 8.56
CA PHE A 138 -4.07 -0.30 8.18
C PHE A 138 -3.17 0.39 9.18
N THR A 139 -2.07 -0.27 9.55
CA THR A 139 -1.04 0.31 10.42
C THR A 139 0.34 -0.02 9.84
N GLN A 140 1.22 0.97 9.82
CA GLN A 140 2.62 0.81 9.46
C GLN A 140 3.50 1.41 10.54
N PHE A 141 4.51 0.65 10.94
CA PHE A 141 5.57 1.11 11.83
C PHE A 141 6.93 0.87 11.17
N GLN A 142 7.76 1.91 11.16
CA GLN A 142 9.09 1.84 10.55
C GLN A 142 10.12 2.43 11.51
N ILE A 143 11.28 1.80 11.58
CA ILE A 143 12.46 2.32 12.28
C ILE A 143 13.65 2.28 11.33
N GLN A 144 14.46 3.33 11.39
CA GLN A 144 15.73 3.39 10.70
C GLN A 144 16.83 3.81 11.70
N LYS A 145 17.86 2.97 11.85
CA LYS A 145 19.00 3.23 12.72
C LYS A 145 20.28 3.33 11.90
N PRO A 146 20.97 4.48 11.85
CA PRO A 146 22.27 4.60 11.17
C PRO A 146 23.30 3.63 11.77
N LEU A 147 23.94 2.84 10.90
CA LEU A 147 25.09 1.98 11.24
C LEU A 147 26.41 2.71 10.97
N ASN A 148 26.42 3.54 9.92
CA ASN A 148 27.53 4.42 9.56
C ASN A 148 27.01 5.59 8.70
N LYS A 149 27.92 6.42 8.15
CA LYS A 149 27.55 7.61 7.34
C LYS A 149 26.75 7.29 6.05
N LYS A 150 26.70 6.03 5.61
CA LYS A 150 26.10 5.64 4.33
C LYS A 150 24.99 4.60 4.46
N VAL A 151 25.07 3.73 5.48
CA VAL A 151 24.21 2.57 5.64
C VAL A 151 23.43 2.67 6.94
N SER A 152 22.15 2.35 6.87
CA SER A 152 21.28 2.24 8.05
C SER A 152 20.67 0.83 8.12
N LEU A 153 20.47 0.34 9.33
CA LEU A 153 19.54 -0.76 9.59
C LEU A 153 18.12 -0.24 9.42
N TRP A 154 17.26 -1.03 8.79
CA TRP A 154 15.89 -0.66 8.50
C TRP A 154 14.94 -1.78 8.89
N LEU A 155 13.89 -1.42 9.61
CA LEU A 155 12.79 -2.29 10.01
C LEU A 155 11.47 -1.65 9.58
N ASN A 156 10.59 -2.42 8.95
CA ASN A 156 9.23 -2.02 8.66
C ASN A 156 8.27 -3.15 9.01
N VAL A 157 7.19 -2.80 9.68
CA VAL A 157 6.11 -3.70 10.05
C VAL A 157 4.80 -3.09 9.57
N GLN A 158 3.98 -3.89 8.90
CA GLN A 158 2.67 -3.46 8.42
C GLN A 158 1.60 -4.46 8.87
N PHE A 159 0.43 -3.94 9.20
CA PHE A 159 -0.76 -4.70 9.55
C PHE A 159 -1.95 -4.15 8.78
N LEU A 160 -2.76 -5.04 8.27
CA LEU A 160 -4.07 -4.74 7.73
C LEU A 160 -5.08 -5.70 8.35
N THR A 161 -6.26 -5.19 8.65
CA THR A 161 -7.42 -6.04 8.93
C THR A 161 -8.67 -5.42 8.36
N VAL A 162 -9.51 -6.25 7.76
CA VAL A 162 -10.75 -5.89 7.06
C VAL A 162 -11.90 -6.71 7.62
N TRP A 163 -13.01 -6.06 7.93
CA TRP A 163 -14.24 -6.69 8.41
C TRP A 163 -15.40 -6.40 7.46
N ASP A 164 -16.10 -7.44 7.04
CA ASP A 164 -17.36 -7.34 6.33
C ASP A 164 -18.46 -6.93 7.33
N LYS A 165 -19.22 -5.88 6.97
CA LYS A 165 -20.30 -5.32 7.80
C LYS A 165 -19.85 -4.97 9.24
N PHE A 166 -18.57 -4.68 9.45
CA PHE A 166 -17.95 -4.44 10.77
C PHE A 166 -18.09 -5.61 11.77
N LYS A 167 -18.34 -6.82 11.32
CA LYS A 167 -18.65 -7.98 12.17
C LYS A 167 -17.82 -9.21 11.84
N SER A 168 -17.73 -9.57 10.56
CA SER A 168 -17.07 -10.78 10.14
C SER A 168 -15.69 -10.46 9.58
N HIS A 169 -14.66 -11.20 9.99
CA HIS A 169 -13.34 -11.10 9.41
C HIS A 169 -13.40 -11.42 7.91
N SER A 170 -12.76 -10.59 7.11
CA SER A 170 -12.69 -10.75 5.66
C SER A 170 -11.26 -11.02 5.20
N ARG A 171 -10.31 -10.23 5.69
CA ARG A 171 -8.89 -10.35 5.39
C ARG A 171 -8.04 -9.69 6.45
N SER A 172 -6.85 -10.25 6.69
CA SER A 172 -5.75 -9.58 7.40
C SER A 172 -4.43 -9.91 6.75
N PHE A 173 -3.46 -9.02 6.89
CA PHE A 173 -2.06 -9.37 6.68
C PHE A 173 -1.17 -8.76 7.77
N GLN A 174 -0.05 -9.42 8.03
CA GLN A 174 1.07 -8.90 8.78
C GLN A 174 2.32 -9.06 7.92
N GLN A 175 3.04 -7.97 7.74
CA GLN A 175 4.27 -7.96 6.93
C GLN A 175 5.42 -7.41 7.76
N LEU A 176 6.52 -8.14 7.77
CA LEU A 176 7.77 -7.74 8.40
C LEU A 176 8.85 -7.63 7.32
N ARG A 177 9.60 -6.54 7.33
CA ARG A 177 10.78 -6.33 6.50
C ARG A 177 11.93 -5.87 7.39
N LEU A 178 13.03 -6.59 7.35
CA LEU A 178 14.27 -6.28 8.08
C LEU A 178 15.44 -6.28 7.11
N GLY A 179 16.18 -5.18 7.03
CA GLY A 179 17.27 -5.08 6.07
C GLY A 179 18.15 -3.86 6.25
N SER A 180 18.95 -3.59 5.24
CA SER A 180 19.82 -2.44 5.15
C SER A 180 19.31 -1.43 4.15
N SER A 181 19.49 -0.14 4.47
CA SER A 181 19.14 0.99 3.59
C SER A 181 20.42 1.74 3.17
N TYR A 182 20.56 1.99 1.85
CA TYR A 182 21.65 2.74 1.26
C TYR A 182 21.16 3.57 0.07
N LYS A 183 21.26 4.90 0.14
CA LYS A 183 20.87 5.84 -0.95
C LYS A 183 19.46 5.55 -1.51
N GLY A 184 18.46 5.34 -0.64
CA GLY A 184 17.08 5.03 -1.04
C GLY A 184 16.85 3.60 -1.51
N HIS A 185 17.87 2.76 -1.56
CA HIS A 185 17.74 1.32 -1.79
C HIS A 185 17.67 0.59 -0.47
N GLN A 186 16.73 -0.33 -0.34
CA GLN A 186 16.56 -1.18 0.83
C GLN A 186 16.49 -2.63 0.38
N ILE A 187 17.26 -3.49 1.05
CA ILE A 187 17.32 -4.93 0.75
C ILE A 187 17.41 -5.71 2.06
N GLY A 188 16.74 -6.84 2.13
CA GLY A 188 16.76 -7.67 3.32
C GLY A 188 15.81 -8.85 3.26
N LEU A 189 15.47 -9.34 4.47
CA LEU A 189 14.56 -10.45 4.70
C LEU A 189 13.14 -9.94 4.92
N GLY A 190 12.16 -10.66 4.39
CA GLY A 190 10.75 -10.40 4.57
C GLY A 190 9.99 -11.62 5.06
N LEU A 191 8.95 -11.36 5.85
CA LEU A 191 8.02 -12.37 6.34
C LEU A 191 6.61 -11.81 6.21
N ASP A 192 5.71 -12.58 5.61
CA ASP A 192 4.30 -12.25 5.45
C ASP A 192 3.44 -13.33 6.07
N PHE A 193 2.35 -12.90 6.73
CA PHE A 193 1.24 -13.73 7.15
C PHE A 193 -0.04 -13.13 6.60
N ASP A 194 -0.69 -13.83 5.70
CA ASP A 194 -1.96 -13.44 5.11
C ASP A 194 -3.06 -14.36 5.65
N GLN A 195 -4.21 -13.78 5.98
CA GLN A 195 -5.38 -14.48 6.49
C GLN A 195 -6.61 -14.10 5.67
N TYR A 196 -7.35 -15.08 5.19
CA TYR A 196 -8.48 -14.89 4.27
C TYR A 196 -9.75 -15.53 4.81
N GLY A 197 -10.86 -14.79 4.71
CA GLY A 197 -12.20 -15.27 5.02
C GLY A 197 -12.62 -15.18 6.48
N PRO A 198 -13.88 -15.51 6.78
CA PRO A 198 -14.46 -15.45 8.13
C PRO A 198 -13.88 -16.52 9.06
N GLU A 199 -13.52 -17.68 8.52
CA GLU A 199 -12.72 -18.74 9.15
C GLU A 199 -11.32 -18.65 8.52
N PRO A 200 -10.35 -17.96 9.17
CA PRO A 200 -9.15 -17.54 8.48
C PRO A 200 -8.28 -18.69 7.95
N ILE A 201 -8.14 -18.76 6.63
CA ILE A 201 -7.11 -19.57 5.98
C ILE A 201 -5.82 -18.76 6.02
N THR A 202 -4.79 -19.28 6.69
CA THR A 202 -3.50 -18.61 6.86
C THR A 202 -2.50 -19.06 5.81
N GLN A 203 -1.89 -18.09 5.13
CA GLN A 203 -0.77 -18.28 4.22
C GLN A 203 0.44 -17.54 4.77
N SER A 204 1.57 -18.20 4.92
CA SER A 204 2.83 -17.60 5.36
C SER A 204 3.85 -17.62 4.23
N ASN A 205 4.68 -16.58 4.16
CA ASN A 205 5.70 -16.50 3.11
C ASN A 205 6.96 -15.83 3.66
N PHE A 206 8.09 -16.50 3.55
CA PHE A 206 9.40 -15.98 3.91
C PHE A 206 10.24 -15.79 2.65
N GLY A 207 11.02 -14.70 2.58
CA GLY A 207 11.83 -14.45 1.40
C GLY A 207 12.69 -13.20 1.50
N LEU A 208 13.08 -12.70 0.33
CA LEU A 208 13.89 -11.50 0.16
C LEU A 208 13.04 -10.36 -0.37
N PHE A 209 13.30 -9.14 0.10
CA PHE A 209 12.73 -7.94 -0.50
C PHE A 209 13.80 -7.01 -1.04
N TYR A 210 13.43 -6.28 -2.06
CA TYR A 210 14.13 -5.11 -2.56
C TYR A 210 13.14 -3.95 -2.64
N ARG A 211 13.49 -2.80 -2.07
CA ARG A 211 12.68 -1.59 -2.12
C ARG A 211 13.53 -0.41 -2.57
N LYS A 212 12.97 0.43 -3.42
CA LYS A 212 13.55 1.68 -3.87
C LYS A 212 12.63 2.84 -3.52
N ASN A 213 13.17 3.84 -2.86
CA ASN A 213 12.55 5.14 -2.64
C ASN A 213 13.19 6.16 -3.60
N PHE A 214 12.33 6.96 -4.26
CA PHE A 214 12.69 7.99 -5.22
C PHE A 214 12.42 9.37 -4.66
#